data_2b103139bacb9d79e8a02fb4726395c0
#
_entry.id   2b103139bacb9d79e8a02fb4726395c0
#
_cell.length_a   1.000
_cell.length_b   1.000
_cell.length_c   1.000
_cell.angle_alpha   90.00
_cell.angle_beta   90.00
_cell.angle_gamma   90.00
#
_symmetry.space_group_name_H-M   'P 1'
#
loop_
_entity.id
_entity.type
_entity.pdbx_description
1 polymer ?
#
loop_
_entity_poly.entity_id
_entity_poly.type
_entity_poly.pdbx_seq_one_letter_code
_entity_poly.pdbx_strand_id
1 'polypeptide(L)'
;MTEAFICDAIRTPVGRYNGGLAAMRVDDLAAHPIKALMQRNPNVDWGGVDDVIYGCANQAGEDNRNVARMAGLLAGLPVEVAGATVNRLCGSGLEAAGHAARAVKLGEADMMIAGGVEGMTRSPYVMGKPEGPFDRSMKLEDTVLGWRFVNPKM
;
A
#
# COMPACT_ATOMS: atom_id res chain seq x y z
N MET A 1 -0.15 12.89 26.76
CA MET A 1 -0.10 12.10 25.54
C MET A 1 -0.92 10.86 25.77
N THR A 2 -1.87 10.57 24.89
CA THR A 2 -2.68 9.36 24.92
C THR A 2 -1.81 8.15 24.55
N GLU A 3 -2.13 6.98 25.04
CA GLU A 3 -1.45 5.75 24.61
C GLU A 3 -2.11 5.23 23.33
N ALA A 4 -1.32 4.63 22.44
CA ALA A 4 -1.80 3.97 21.24
C ALA A 4 -1.65 2.44 21.40
N PHE A 5 -2.73 1.72 21.15
CA PHE A 5 -2.79 0.27 21.31
C PHE A 5 -2.98 -0.42 19.96
N ILE A 6 -2.38 -1.58 19.78
CA ILE A 6 -2.71 -2.49 18.68
C ILE A 6 -3.85 -3.38 19.15
N CYS A 7 -5.05 -3.13 18.64
CA CYS A 7 -6.26 -3.85 19.07
C CYS A 7 -6.44 -5.19 18.35
N ASP A 8 -6.03 -5.28 17.10
CA ASP A 8 -6.07 -6.49 16.28
C ASP A 8 -5.02 -6.43 15.17
N ALA A 9 -4.62 -7.59 14.66
CA ALA A 9 -3.68 -7.70 13.54
C ALA A 9 -3.92 -8.97 12.73
N ILE A 10 -3.76 -8.86 11.42
CA ILE A 10 -3.89 -9.98 10.49
C ILE A 10 -2.99 -9.76 9.28
N ARG A 11 -2.55 -10.83 8.66
CA ARG A 11 -1.82 -10.80 7.40
C ARG A 11 -2.19 -11.97 6.50
N THR A 12 -1.95 -11.84 5.22
CA THR A 12 -1.96 -12.94 4.27
C THR A 12 -0.66 -13.76 4.39
N PRO A 13 -0.61 -14.98 3.86
CA PRO A 13 0.67 -15.64 3.63
C PRO A 13 1.58 -14.76 2.77
N VAL A 14 2.90 -14.86 2.98
CA VAL A 14 3.88 -14.25 2.09
C VAL A 14 4.06 -15.18 0.89
N GLY A 15 3.60 -14.75 -0.29
CA GLY A 15 3.78 -15.47 -1.53
C GLY A 15 5.21 -15.31 -2.05
N ARG A 16 5.79 -16.40 -2.55
CA ARG A 16 7.03 -16.26 -3.34
C ARG A 16 6.72 -15.64 -4.70
N TYR A 17 7.74 -15.07 -5.32
CA TYR A 17 7.65 -14.56 -6.69
C TYR A 17 7.09 -15.62 -7.64
N ASN A 18 6.10 -15.24 -8.45
CA ASN A 18 5.37 -16.11 -9.37
C ASN A 18 4.78 -17.38 -8.73
N GLY A 19 4.42 -17.29 -7.43
CA GLY A 19 3.84 -18.38 -6.65
C GLY A 19 2.33 -18.31 -6.54
N GLY A 20 1.78 -18.87 -5.45
CA GLY A 20 0.33 -19.05 -5.28
C GLY A 20 -0.51 -17.76 -5.27
N LEU A 21 0.09 -16.59 -5.01
CA LEU A 21 -0.59 -15.32 -5.05
C LEU A 21 -0.38 -14.57 -6.38
N ALA A 22 0.31 -15.13 -7.35
CA ALA A 22 0.67 -14.46 -8.61
C ALA A 22 -0.54 -13.97 -9.42
N ALA A 23 -1.66 -14.66 -9.35
CA ALA A 23 -2.88 -14.29 -10.07
C ALA A 23 -3.72 -13.21 -9.35
N MET A 24 -3.44 -12.93 -8.08
CA MET A 24 -4.20 -11.96 -7.30
C MET A 24 -3.74 -10.55 -7.62
N ARG A 25 -4.66 -9.65 -7.90
CA ARG A 25 -4.37 -8.22 -8.05
C ARG A 25 -3.85 -7.63 -6.76
N VAL A 26 -2.92 -6.69 -6.85
CA VAL A 26 -2.27 -6.10 -5.66
C VAL A 26 -3.23 -5.28 -4.82
N ASP A 27 -4.14 -4.55 -5.44
CA ASP A 27 -5.17 -3.77 -4.77
C ASP A 27 -6.20 -4.68 -4.04
N ASP A 28 -6.60 -5.81 -4.65
CA ASP A 28 -7.44 -6.80 -4.00
C ASP A 28 -6.72 -7.50 -2.84
N LEU A 29 -5.43 -7.82 -3.01
CA LEU A 29 -4.60 -8.37 -1.94
C LEU A 29 -4.49 -7.41 -0.76
N ALA A 30 -4.35 -6.12 -1.02
CA ALA A 30 -4.32 -5.06 -0.01
C ALA A 30 -5.65 -4.95 0.76
N ALA A 31 -6.78 -5.12 0.08
CA ALA A 31 -8.11 -5.04 0.68
C ALA A 31 -8.45 -6.27 1.54
N HIS A 32 -7.87 -7.43 1.24
CA HIS A 32 -8.21 -8.69 1.90
C HIS A 32 -8.03 -8.67 3.44
N PRO A 33 -6.90 -8.19 4.00
CA PRO A 33 -6.74 -8.07 5.45
C PRO A 33 -7.76 -7.13 6.09
N ILE A 34 -8.10 -6.02 5.46
CA ILE A 34 -9.12 -5.08 5.98
C ILE A 34 -10.47 -5.78 6.07
N LYS A 35 -10.90 -6.47 5.00
CA LYS A 35 -12.13 -7.27 5.01
C LYS A 35 -12.14 -8.28 6.15
N ALA A 36 -11.04 -8.98 6.36
CA ALA A 36 -10.93 -9.99 7.40
C ALA A 36 -10.98 -9.39 8.82
N LEU A 37 -10.41 -8.19 9.03
CA LEU A 37 -10.55 -7.46 10.29
C LEU A 37 -12.00 -7.06 10.53
N MET A 38 -12.70 -6.54 9.51
CA MET A 38 -14.11 -6.17 9.61
C MET A 38 -14.99 -7.37 9.95
N GLN A 39 -14.77 -8.49 9.27
CA GLN A 39 -15.52 -9.73 9.53
C GLN A 39 -15.28 -10.29 10.92
N ARG A 40 -14.05 -10.20 11.43
CA ARG A 40 -13.67 -10.70 12.74
C ARG A 40 -14.18 -9.81 13.88
N ASN A 41 -14.39 -8.53 13.60
CA ASN A 41 -14.81 -7.55 14.60
C ASN A 41 -16.11 -6.84 14.16
N PRO A 42 -17.25 -7.57 14.09
CA PRO A 42 -18.51 -7.05 13.51
C PRO A 42 -19.17 -5.96 14.38
N ASN A 43 -18.75 -5.80 15.64
CA ASN A 43 -19.29 -4.80 16.56
C ASN A 43 -18.50 -3.47 16.53
N VAL A 44 -17.43 -3.38 15.73
CA VAL A 44 -16.66 -2.14 15.57
C VAL A 44 -17.38 -1.24 14.56
N ASP A 45 -17.54 0.03 14.91
CA ASP A 45 -17.97 1.04 13.94
C ASP A 45 -16.83 1.38 13.00
N TRP A 46 -16.80 0.73 11.86
CA TRP A 46 -15.77 0.94 10.83
C TRP A 46 -15.90 2.30 10.14
N GLY A 47 -17.02 3.01 10.32
CA GLY A 47 -17.17 4.39 9.89
C GLY A 47 -16.37 5.39 10.73
N GLY A 48 -16.00 4.99 11.95
CA GLY A 48 -15.13 5.75 12.84
C GLY A 48 -13.63 5.58 12.58
N VAL A 49 -13.23 4.90 11.51
CA VAL A 49 -11.80 4.86 11.11
C VAL A 49 -11.42 6.20 10.49
N ASP A 50 -10.47 6.88 11.10
CA ASP A 50 -10.01 8.21 10.66
C ASP A 50 -9.17 8.12 9.38
N ASP A 51 -8.26 7.14 9.29
CA ASP A 51 -7.40 6.98 8.12
C ASP A 51 -6.87 5.55 7.99
N VAL A 52 -6.57 5.18 6.74
CA VAL A 52 -5.88 3.94 6.37
C VAL A 52 -4.48 4.30 5.86
N ILE A 53 -3.45 3.99 6.62
CA ILE A 53 -2.06 4.22 6.20
C ILE A 53 -1.42 2.91 5.78
N TYR A 54 -1.07 2.80 4.50
CA TYR A 54 -0.41 1.62 3.95
C TYR A 54 0.99 1.94 3.43
N GLY A 55 1.93 1.04 3.72
CA GLY A 55 3.23 1.03 3.09
C GLY A 55 3.19 0.30 1.75
N CYS A 56 3.73 0.93 0.71
CA CYS A 56 3.96 0.29 -0.58
C CYS A 56 5.14 0.94 -1.27
N ALA A 57 6.14 0.16 -1.68
CA ALA A 57 7.37 0.70 -2.23
C ALA A 57 7.31 0.86 -3.75
N ASN A 58 6.80 -0.10 -4.47
CA ASN A 58 6.87 -0.10 -5.93
C ASN A 58 5.87 0.86 -6.57
N GLN A 59 4.61 0.75 -6.31
CA GLN A 59 3.52 1.63 -6.79
C GLN A 59 3.51 1.85 -8.32
N ALA A 60 4.02 0.90 -9.08
CA ALA A 60 4.17 1.05 -10.53
C ALA A 60 3.03 0.43 -11.34
N GLY A 61 2.25 -0.46 -10.75
CA GLY A 61 1.18 -1.21 -11.40
C GLY A 61 -0.19 -0.99 -10.76
N GLU A 62 -0.84 -2.06 -10.37
CA GLU A 62 -2.18 -2.06 -9.73
C GLU A 62 -2.19 -1.40 -8.35
N ASP A 63 -1.02 -1.20 -7.78
CA ASP A 63 -0.72 -0.53 -6.51
C ASP A 63 -0.44 0.97 -6.66
N ASN A 64 -0.62 1.54 -7.85
CA ASN A 64 -0.44 2.96 -8.08
C ASN A 64 -1.59 3.80 -7.51
N ARG A 65 -1.42 5.11 -7.48
CA ARG A 65 -2.44 6.09 -7.12
C ARG A 65 -3.07 5.90 -5.74
N ASN A 66 -2.26 5.66 -4.72
CA ASN A 66 -2.72 5.52 -3.35
C ASN A 66 -3.46 4.18 -3.09
N VAL A 67 -2.69 3.11 -3.06
CA VAL A 67 -3.21 1.76 -2.82
C VAL A 67 -3.93 1.63 -1.47
N ALA A 68 -3.57 2.42 -0.46
CA ALA A 68 -4.27 2.45 0.83
C ALA A 68 -5.74 2.83 0.65
N ARG A 69 -6.00 3.91 -0.10
CA ARG A 69 -7.36 4.35 -0.40
C ARG A 69 -8.12 3.32 -1.23
N MET A 70 -7.47 2.74 -2.25
CA MET A 70 -8.09 1.67 -3.06
C MET A 70 -8.44 0.46 -2.20
N ALA A 71 -7.54 0.04 -1.31
CA ALA A 71 -7.76 -1.08 -0.41
C ALA A 71 -8.96 -0.84 0.53
N GLY A 72 -9.07 0.35 1.11
CA GLY A 72 -10.19 0.73 1.98
C GLY A 72 -11.53 0.64 1.24
N LEU A 73 -11.62 1.22 0.05
CA LEU A 73 -12.83 1.19 -0.78
C LEU A 73 -13.19 -0.23 -1.22
N LEU A 74 -12.23 -1.01 -1.70
CA LEU A 74 -12.41 -2.40 -2.11
C LEU A 74 -12.77 -3.31 -0.93
N ALA A 75 -12.33 -2.97 0.27
CA ALA A 75 -12.70 -3.68 1.48
C ALA A 75 -14.15 -3.42 1.91
N GLY A 76 -14.73 -2.31 1.49
CA GLY A 76 -16.07 -1.89 1.85
C GLY A 76 -16.10 -0.93 3.04
N LEU A 77 -14.99 -0.28 3.37
CA LEU A 77 -15.02 0.85 4.29
C LEU A 77 -15.86 2.00 3.72
N PRO A 78 -16.52 2.80 4.56
CA PRO A 78 -17.24 3.98 4.12
C PRO A 78 -16.38 4.92 3.26
N VAL A 79 -17.02 5.64 2.35
CA VAL A 79 -16.33 6.54 1.40
C VAL A 79 -15.68 7.74 2.12
N GLU A 80 -16.11 8.04 3.31
CA GLU A 80 -15.57 9.09 4.16
C GLU A 80 -14.20 8.75 4.76
N VAL A 81 -13.91 7.44 4.93
CA VAL A 81 -12.63 6.99 5.50
C VAL A 81 -11.50 7.33 4.54
N ALA A 82 -10.57 8.15 4.99
CA ALA A 82 -9.41 8.57 4.22
C ALA A 82 -8.40 7.41 4.00
N GLY A 83 -7.38 7.65 3.19
CA GLY A 83 -6.30 6.70 2.99
C GLY A 83 -5.05 7.38 2.43
N ALA A 84 -3.88 6.99 2.93
CA ALA A 84 -2.60 7.48 2.44
C ALA A 84 -1.58 6.34 2.29
N THR A 85 -0.80 6.40 1.22
CA THR A 85 0.27 5.44 0.97
C THR A 85 1.62 6.08 1.24
N VAL A 86 2.44 5.41 2.05
CA VAL A 86 3.78 5.87 2.41
C VAL A 86 4.84 4.95 1.82
N ASN A 87 6.00 5.52 1.50
CA ASN A 87 7.12 4.79 0.93
C ASN A 87 8.42 5.09 1.68
N ARG A 88 8.95 4.09 2.37
CA ARG A 88 10.31 3.99 2.91
C ARG A 88 10.95 2.68 2.49
N LEU A 89 10.73 2.28 1.22
CA LEU A 89 11.18 1.00 0.69
C LEU A 89 10.72 -0.16 1.59
N CYS A 90 11.61 -1.07 1.96
CA CYS A 90 11.28 -2.24 2.79
C CYS A 90 10.74 -1.88 4.20
N GLY A 91 10.95 -0.66 4.67
CA GLY A 91 10.44 -0.14 5.95
C GLY A 91 9.06 0.49 5.89
N SER A 92 8.40 0.50 4.72
CA SER A 92 7.14 1.25 4.52
C SER A 92 6.01 0.80 5.45
N GLY A 93 5.85 -0.49 5.69
CA GLY A 93 4.82 -1.01 6.60
C GLY A 93 5.06 -0.60 8.06
N LEU A 94 6.32 -0.60 8.50
CA LEU A 94 6.67 -0.12 9.84
C LEU A 94 6.44 1.40 9.95
N GLU A 95 6.74 2.16 8.91
CA GLU A 95 6.45 3.61 8.85
C GLU A 95 4.95 3.88 8.93
N ALA A 96 4.13 3.09 8.23
CA ALA A 96 2.66 3.19 8.31
C ALA A 96 2.16 3.00 9.75
N ALA A 97 2.65 1.96 10.44
CA ALA A 97 2.32 1.71 11.85
C ALA A 97 2.79 2.85 12.76
N GLY A 98 3.98 3.40 12.49
CA GLY A 98 4.51 4.55 13.22
C GLY A 98 3.67 5.83 13.02
N HIS A 99 3.18 6.08 11.81
CA HIS A 99 2.27 7.19 11.52
C HIS A 99 0.97 7.07 12.31
N ALA A 100 0.30 5.93 12.22
CA ALA A 100 -0.94 5.67 12.95
C ALA A 100 -0.75 5.83 14.47
N ALA A 101 0.30 5.25 15.02
CA ALA A 101 0.59 5.36 16.46
C ALA A 101 0.86 6.82 16.89
N ARG A 102 1.53 7.62 16.06
CA ARG A 102 1.76 9.05 16.34
C ARG A 102 0.47 9.85 16.29
N ALA A 103 -0.37 9.64 15.27
CA ALA A 103 -1.64 10.33 15.16
C ALA A 103 -2.54 10.08 16.38
N VAL A 104 -2.68 8.82 16.81
CA VAL A 104 -3.46 8.47 18.01
C VAL A 104 -2.85 9.09 19.27
N LYS A 105 -1.52 9.03 19.45
CA LYS A 105 -0.86 9.61 20.62
C LYS A 105 -0.99 11.13 20.71
N LEU A 106 -1.10 11.82 19.58
CA LEU A 106 -1.28 13.25 19.50
C LEU A 106 -2.76 13.67 19.61
N GLY A 107 -3.69 12.72 19.58
CA GLY A 107 -5.13 13.00 19.58
C GLY A 107 -5.65 13.53 18.25
N GLU A 108 -4.94 13.29 17.17
CA GLU A 108 -5.35 13.61 15.80
C GLU A 108 -6.27 12.54 15.21
N ALA A 109 -6.27 11.34 15.79
CA ALA A 109 -7.10 10.21 15.40
C ALA A 109 -7.46 9.36 16.62
N ASP A 110 -8.63 8.73 16.58
CA ASP A 110 -9.08 7.76 17.58
C ASP A 110 -8.85 6.33 17.13
N MET A 111 -9.09 6.03 15.86
CA MET A 111 -8.95 4.70 15.28
C MET A 111 -8.33 4.74 13.89
N MET A 112 -7.26 3.97 13.70
CA MET A 112 -6.53 3.92 12.44
C MET A 112 -6.28 2.48 11.97
N ILE A 113 -6.22 2.30 10.66
CA ILE A 113 -5.72 1.07 10.06
C ILE A 113 -4.31 1.33 9.51
N ALA A 114 -3.35 0.53 9.93
CA ALA A 114 -1.98 0.60 9.41
C ALA A 114 -1.56 -0.75 8.85
N GLY A 115 -0.92 -0.75 7.71
CA GLY A 115 -0.49 -1.98 7.05
C GLY A 115 0.39 -1.74 5.83
N GLY A 116 0.24 -2.60 4.85
CA GLY A 116 0.95 -2.45 3.58
C GLY A 116 0.73 -3.63 2.65
N VAL A 117 1.16 -3.44 1.44
CA VAL A 117 1.13 -4.47 0.38
C VAL A 117 2.32 -4.29 -0.55
N GLU A 118 2.81 -5.39 -1.11
CA GLU A 118 3.82 -5.35 -2.17
C GLU A 118 3.53 -6.46 -3.17
N GLY A 119 3.38 -6.12 -4.44
CA GLY A 119 3.05 -7.05 -5.51
C GLY A 119 4.12 -7.16 -6.57
N MET A 120 5.23 -7.84 -6.27
CA MET A 120 6.38 -7.91 -7.17
C MET A 120 6.12 -8.72 -8.44
N THR A 121 5.31 -9.78 -8.39
CA THR A 121 5.01 -10.62 -9.55
C THR A 121 4.24 -9.88 -10.64
N ARG A 122 3.37 -8.93 -10.25
CA ARG A 122 2.50 -8.20 -11.16
C ARG A 122 3.01 -6.79 -11.49
N SER A 123 4.22 -6.48 -11.07
CA SER A 123 4.87 -5.21 -11.42
C SER A 123 5.07 -5.11 -12.94
N PRO A 124 4.66 -4.00 -13.57
CA PRO A 124 4.71 -3.85 -15.01
C PRO A 124 6.11 -3.52 -15.53
N TYR A 125 6.30 -3.70 -16.81
CA TYR A 125 7.36 -3.02 -17.54
C TYR A 125 6.94 -1.57 -17.82
N VAL A 126 7.90 -0.67 -17.82
CA VAL A 126 7.67 0.74 -18.14
C VAL A 126 8.70 1.22 -19.16
N MET A 127 8.30 2.19 -19.97
CA MET A 127 9.13 2.80 -20.99
C MET A 127 9.12 4.32 -20.81
N GLY A 128 10.29 4.93 -20.76
CA GLY A 128 10.43 6.39 -20.79
C GLY A 128 9.87 6.98 -22.08
N LYS A 129 9.40 8.22 -22.03
CA LYS A 129 9.04 8.95 -23.23
C LYS A 129 10.32 9.33 -23.99
N PRO A 130 10.28 9.38 -25.34
CA PRO A 130 11.41 9.79 -26.13
C PRO A 130 11.82 11.25 -25.81
N GLU A 131 13.11 11.53 -25.81
CA GLU A 131 13.65 12.87 -25.55
C GLU A 131 13.49 13.82 -26.74
N GLY A 132 13.28 13.28 -27.94
CA GLY A 132 13.09 14.06 -29.14
C GLY A 132 12.32 13.33 -30.22
N PRO A 133 11.93 14.05 -31.32
CA PRO A 133 11.27 13.43 -32.46
C PRO A 133 12.22 12.44 -33.14
N PHE A 134 11.67 11.31 -33.58
CA PHE A 134 12.44 10.23 -34.23
C PHE A 134 13.45 9.49 -33.35
N ASP A 135 13.38 9.63 -32.01
CA ASP A 135 14.18 8.81 -31.11
C ASP A 135 13.85 7.32 -31.31
N ARG A 136 14.90 6.52 -31.50
CA ARG A 136 14.82 5.06 -31.66
C ARG A 136 15.44 4.30 -30.48
N SER A 137 15.88 5.01 -29.44
CA SER A 137 16.56 4.46 -28.27
C SER A 137 15.60 4.01 -27.17
N MET A 138 14.40 3.55 -27.53
CA MET A 138 13.40 3.10 -26.57
C MET A 138 13.93 1.92 -25.75
N LYS A 139 13.90 2.06 -24.42
CA LYS A 139 14.30 1.03 -23.47
C LYS A 139 13.12 0.65 -22.59
N LEU A 140 12.90 -0.65 -22.45
CA LEU A 140 11.92 -1.21 -21.54
C LEU A 140 12.58 -1.50 -20.19
N GLU A 141 12.04 -0.95 -19.12
CA GLU A 141 12.54 -1.13 -17.77
C GLU A 141 11.62 -2.05 -16.96
N ASP A 142 12.17 -3.06 -16.33
CA ASP A 142 11.44 -3.89 -15.38
C ASP A 142 11.28 -3.14 -14.05
N THR A 143 10.06 -3.06 -13.52
CA THR A 143 9.80 -2.36 -12.27
C THR A 143 9.84 -3.24 -11.02
N VAL A 144 10.12 -4.53 -11.18
CA VAL A 144 10.16 -5.51 -10.06
C VAL A 144 11.30 -5.20 -9.11
N LEU A 145 12.51 -5.15 -9.64
CA LEU A 145 13.74 -4.96 -8.87
C LEU A 145 14.66 -3.98 -9.60
N GLY A 146 15.54 -3.38 -8.83
CA GLY A 146 16.52 -2.47 -9.35
C GLY A 146 16.04 -1.02 -9.41
N TRP A 147 16.96 -0.16 -9.71
CA TRP A 147 16.72 1.27 -9.80
C TRP A 147 16.61 1.67 -11.27
N ARG A 148 15.41 2.03 -11.69
CA ARG A 148 15.11 2.54 -13.03
C ARG A 148 15.13 4.06 -13.05
N PHE A 149 15.35 4.63 -14.23
CA PHE A 149 15.41 6.09 -14.44
C PHE A 149 16.34 6.79 -13.43
N VAL A 150 17.52 6.20 -13.21
CA VAL A 150 18.51 6.72 -12.26
C VAL A 150 18.92 8.13 -12.68
N ASN A 151 18.88 9.06 -11.73
CA ASN A 151 19.40 10.40 -11.98
C ASN A 151 20.92 10.32 -12.31
N PRO A 152 21.38 10.89 -13.42
CA PRO A 152 22.81 10.82 -13.79
C PRO A 152 23.80 11.40 -12.77
N LYS A 153 23.31 12.16 -11.80
CA LYS A 153 24.12 12.72 -10.70
C LYS A 153 24.26 11.79 -9.50
N MET A 154 23.55 10.67 -9.49
CA MET A 154 23.58 9.65 -8.44
C MET A 154 24.37 8.42 -8.91
#